data_0b2377786dd0ed17b448972963be0d86
#
_entry.id   0b2377786dd0ed17b448972963be0d86
#
_cell.length_a   1.000
_cell.length_b   1.000
_cell.length_c   1.000
_cell.angle_alpha   90.00
_cell.angle_beta   90.00
_cell.angle_gamma   90.00
#
_symmetry.space_group_name_H-M   'P 1'
#
loop_
_entity.id
_entity.type
_entity.pdbx_description
1 polymer ?
#
loop_
_entity_poly.entity_id
_entity_poly.type
_entity_poly.pdbx_seq_one_letter_code
_entity_poly.pdbx_strand_id
1 'polypeptide(L)'
;RRQRQMCIRDSFHTSEPIAIENADSYVEQMKAAFVMPCYDERRAVIEAELKRRAAALDAEAIMPEDLLEEVTALTEWPVIYESQFESEFLAVPQECLILTMQLNQKYFALEDRSGKLMNRFLLVSQLIAKDGGKAISEGNARVVRARLADAKFFYDQDRMHTLESRVEGLRHVVYHNKLGSQYERMLRVRRIAAAAAALLGANKTEADRAAMLAKADLRTLMVGEFPELQGIMGEYYAENDKESKDVALAIREHYQPRYAGDALPSTSVSLAVALADKLETLIGLFGIGQLPTGEKDPFALRRHALGVLRMLIEKELDVSLPALIDAAWEAEKDVAGVVDNRQELLTFFADRLRVMLRERGATAQEADAVLAKRLDKLADIPKRIGAVRAFMDLPEAEALTAANKRIGNCLLYTSDAADE
;
A
#
# COMPACT_ATOMS: atom_id res chain seq x y z
N ARG A 1 3.11 -22.74 -41.39
CA ARG A 1 1.71 -22.25 -41.45
C ARG A 1 0.70 -23.31 -40.94
N ARG A 2 0.96 -24.60 -41.01
CA ARG A 2 0.06 -25.68 -40.48
C ARG A 2 0.14 -25.80 -38.94
N GLN A 3 1.22 -25.40 -38.28
CA GLN A 3 1.35 -25.48 -36.82
C GLN A 3 0.46 -24.48 -36.06
N ARG A 4 0.02 -23.36 -36.66
CA ARG A 4 -0.91 -22.44 -36.05
C ARG A 4 -2.36 -22.91 -36.00
N GLN A 5 -2.69 -23.97 -36.72
CA GLN A 5 -4.01 -24.59 -36.66
C GLN A 5 -4.16 -25.60 -35.50
N MET A 6 -3.08 -25.96 -34.82
CA MET A 6 -3.12 -26.87 -33.67
C MET A 6 -3.47 -26.21 -32.33
N CYS A 7 -3.55 -24.89 -32.25
CA CYS A 7 -4.08 -24.16 -31.11
C CYS A 7 -5.54 -23.78 -31.28
N ILE A 8 -6.28 -24.62 -31.97
CA ILE A 8 -7.72 -24.45 -32.15
C ILE A 8 -8.38 -25.05 -30.93
N ARG A 9 -8.83 -24.20 -30.14
CA ARG A 9 -10.02 -24.17 -29.36
C ARG A 9 -10.80 -25.47 -29.31
N ASP A 10 -10.72 -26.11 -28.17
CA ASP A 10 -11.78 -26.95 -27.69
C ASP A 10 -12.91 -26.07 -27.13
N SER A 11 -13.57 -25.30 -27.99
CA SER A 11 -14.78 -24.58 -27.61
C SER A 11 -15.95 -25.56 -27.64
N PHE A 12 -16.57 -25.76 -26.46
CA PHE A 12 -17.82 -26.54 -26.40
C PHE A 12 -19.00 -25.88 -27.12
N HIS A 13 -18.84 -24.62 -27.56
CA HIS A 13 -19.88 -23.86 -28.25
C HIS A 13 -19.79 -23.96 -29.76
N THR A 14 -18.59 -24.08 -30.32
CA THR A 14 -18.36 -24.12 -31.74
C THR A 14 -17.26 -25.13 -32.06
N SER A 15 -17.61 -26.22 -32.74
CA SER A 15 -16.69 -27.27 -33.16
C SER A 15 -16.19 -27.11 -34.60
N GLU A 16 -16.88 -26.32 -35.42
CA GLU A 16 -16.55 -26.12 -36.82
C GLU A 16 -15.60 -24.92 -37.03
N PRO A 17 -14.68 -25.00 -37.99
CA PRO A 17 -13.84 -23.87 -38.37
C PRO A 17 -14.66 -22.70 -38.88
N ILE A 18 -14.30 -21.47 -38.45
CA ILE A 18 -14.96 -20.24 -38.90
C ILE A 18 -14.15 -19.67 -40.05
N ALA A 19 -14.80 -19.47 -41.20
CA ALA A 19 -14.22 -18.77 -42.34
C ALA A 19 -14.41 -17.25 -42.15
N ILE A 20 -13.32 -16.52 -41.91
CA ILE A 20 -13.36 -15.05 -41.81
C ILE A 20 -13.34 -14.50 -43.24
N GLU A 21 -14.41 -13.83 -43.64
CA GLU A 21 -14.59 -13.28 -44.98
C GLU A 21 -13.74 -12.04 -45.24
N ASN A 22 -13.76 -11.13 -44.31
CA ASN A 22 -13.00 -9.86 -44.37
C ASN A 22 -12.80 -9.27 -42.98
N ALA A 23 -12.06 -8.18 -42.88
CA ALA A 23 -11.76 -7.52 -41.63
C ALA A 23 -13.01 -6.86 -40.97
N ASP A 24 -13.92 -6.37 -41.76
CA ASP A 24 -15.12 -5.67 -41.27
C ASP A 24 -16.12 -6.64 -40.62
N SER A 25 -16.20 -7.88 -41.11
CA SER A 25 -17.07 -8.93 -40.57
C SER A 25 -16.43 -9.73 -39.42
N TYR A 26 -15.14 -9.48 -39.11
CA TYR A 26 -14.38 -10.29 -38.15
C TYR A 26 -15.03 -10.32 -36.76
N VAL A 27 -15.41 -9.17 -36.20
CA VAL A 27 -15.97 -9.07 -34.86
C VAL A 27 -17.29 -9.82 -34.74
N GLU A 28 -18.19 -9.63 -35.71
CA GLU A 28 -19.52 -10.30 -35.74
C GLU A 28 -19.39 -11.81 -35.90
N GLN A 29 -18.52 -12.25 -36.79
CA GLN A 29 -18.27 -13.68 -37.01
C GLN A 29 -17.66 -14.34 -35.76
N MET A 30 -16.73 -13.65 -35.06
CA MET A 30 -16.18 -14.16 -33.82
C MET A 30 -17.23 -14.22 -32.71
N LYS A 31 -18.08 -13.21 -32.56
CA LYS A 31 -19.19 -13.24 -31.60
C LYS A 31 -20.19 -14.34 -31.87
N ALA A 32 -20.53 -14.59 -33.13
CA ALA A 32 -21.38 -15.71 -33.53
C ALA A 32 -20.79 -17.10 -33.17
N ALA A 33 -19.47 -17.13 -32.99
CA ALA A 33 -18.72 -18.30 -32.54
C ALA A 33 -18.35 -18.27 -31.04
N PHE A 34 -19.03 -17.49 -30.27
CA PHE A 34 -18.81 -17.37 -28.82
C PHE A 34 -17.39 -16.86 -28.46
N VAL A 35 -16.92 -15.86 -29.23
CA VAL A 35 -15.69 -15.10 -28.91
C VAL A 35 -15.97 -13.63 -28.95
N MET A 36 -15.66 -12.96 -27.91
CA MET A 36 -15.73 -11.51 -27.79
C MET A 36 -14.30 -10.94 -27.98
N PRO A 37 -13.91 -10.52 -29.20
CA PRO A 37 -12.52 -10.17 -29.48
C PRO A 37 -12.11 -8.81 -28.87
N CYS A 38 -13.08 -7.88 -28.70
CA CYS A 38 -12.82 -6.57 -28.12
C CYS A 38 -12.62 -6.70 -26.60
N TYR A 39 -11.44 -6.28 -26.11
CA TYR A 39 -11.10 -6.34 -24.68
C TYR A 39 -12.03 -5.48 -23.83
N ASP A 40 -12.24 -4.22 -24.23
CA ASP A 40 -13.03 -3.26 -23.47
C ASP A 40 -14.52 -3.69 -23.37
N GLU A 41 -15.05 -4.22 -24.44
CA GLU A 41 -16.42 -4.78 -24.45
C GLU A 41 -16.52 -5.97 -23.49
N ARG A 42 -15.55 -6.86 -23.55
CA ARG A 42 -15.51 -8.07 -22.71
C ARG A 42 -15.40 -7.69 -21.22
N ARG A 43 -14.55 -6.71 -20.91
CA ARG A 43 -14.41 -6.16 -19.56
C ARG A 43 -15.73 -5.55 -19.07
N ALA A 44 -16.36 -4.72 -19.88
CA ALA A 44 -17.64 -4.10 -19.53
C ALA A 44 -18.74 -5.14 -19.28
N VAL A 45 -18.79 -6.22 -20.04
CA VAL A 45 -19.74 -7.33 -19.86
C VAL A 45 -19.47 -8.04 -18.54
N ILE A 46 -18.21 -8.36 -18.22
CA ILE A 46 -17.84 -9.03 -16.96
C ILE A 46 -18.25 -8.15 -15.78
N GLU A 47 -17.85 -6.89 -15.78
CA GLU A 47 -18.14 -5.95 -14.70
C GLU A 47 -19.64 -5.75 -14.48
N ALA A 48 -20.41 -5.53 -15.55
CA ALA A 48 -21.85 -5.35 -15.48
C ALA A 48 -22.56 -6.60 -14.94
N GLU A 49 -22.14 -7.80 -15.37
CA GLU A 49 -22.78 -9.05 -14.95
C GLU A 49 -22.40 -9.40 -13.50
N LEU A 50 -21.16 -9.14 -13.06
CA LEU A 50 -20.75 -9.27 -11.65
C LEU A 50 -21.60 -8.38 -10.74
N LYS A 51 -21.75 -7.10 -11.09
CA LYS A 51 -22.60 -6.15 -10.36
C LYS A 51 -24.06 -6.60 -10.32
N ARG A 52 -24.60 -7.03 -11.46
CA ARG A 52 -25.98 -7.50 -11.55
C ARG A 52 -26.25 -8.72 -10.66
N ARG A 53 -25.32 -9.69 -10.65
CA ARG A 53 -25.47 -10.89 -9.83
C ARG A 53 -25.29 -10.60 -8.34
N ALA A 54 -24.32 -9.78 -7.98
CA ALA A 54 -24.14 -9.35 -6.60
C ALA A 54 -25.38 -8.62 -6.08
N ALA A 55 -25.95 -7.68 -6.86
CA ALA A 55 -27.16 -6.97 -6.50
C ALA A 55 -28.37 -7.89 -6.31
N ALA A 56 -28.48 -8.97 -7.09
CA ALA A 56 -29.55 -9.96 -6.92
C ALA A 56 -29.44 -10.74 -5.58
N LEU A 57 -28.29 -10.72 -4.94
CA LEU A 57 -28.01 -11.33 -3.65
C LEU A 57 -27.99 -10.30 -2.49
N ASP A 58 -28.39 -9.06 -2.76
CA ASP A 58 -28.28 -7.93 -1.83
C ASP A 58 -26.84 -7.72 -1.32
N ALA A 59 -25.86 -7.89 -2.24
CA ALA A 59 -24.43 -7.89 -1.99
C ALA A 59 -23.69 -6.96 -2.97
N GLU A 60 -22.41 -6.70 -2.66
CA GLU A 60 -21.45 -6.06 -3.55
C GLU A 60 -20.31 -7.03 -3.89
N ALA A 61 -19.84 -7.00 -5.12
CA ALA A 61 -18.70 -7.81 -5.54
C ALA A 61 -17.41 -7.04 -5.33
N ILE A 62 -16.45 -7.65 -4.64
CA ILE A 62 -15.11 -7.08 -4.46
C ILE A 62 -14.33 -7.30 -5.76
N MET A 63 -14.15 -6.22 -6.51
CA MET A 63 -13.56 -6.24 -7.87
C MET A 63 -12.31 -5.35 -7.93
N PRO A 64 -11.14 -5.81 -7.42
CA PRO A 64 -9.88 -5.11 -7.65
C PRO A 64 -9.61 -4.97 -9.16
N GLU A 65 -9.08 -3.83 -9.57
CA GLU A 65 -8.86 -3.52 -10.98
C GLU A 65 -7.95 -4.53 -11.67
N ASP A 66 -6.85 -4.89 -11.03
CA ASP A 66 -5.89 -5.89 -11.50
C ASP A 66 -6.52 -7.29 -11.69
N LEU A 67 -7.40 -7.71 -10.77
CA LEU A 67 -8.14 -8.96 -10.92
C LEU A 67 -9.11 -8.92 -12.09
N LEU A 68 -9.84 -7.82 -12.24
CA LEU A 68 -10.80 -7.65 -13.33
C LEU A 68 -10.07 -7.63 -14.69
N GLU A 69 -8.94 -6.94 -14.78
CA GLU A 69 -8.08 -6.92 -15.98
C GLU A 69 -7.56 -8.32 -16.31
N GLU A 70 -7.02 -9.05 -15.32
CA GLU A 70 -6.50 -10.40 -15.51
C GLU A 70 -7.60 -11.36 -15.98
N VAL A 71 -8.75 -11.39 -15.32
CA VAL A 71 -9.88 -12.24 -15.70
C VAL A 71 -10.40 -11.90 -17.09
N THR A 72 -10.45 -10.61 -17.45
CA THR A 72 -10.81 -10.17 -18.79
C THR A 72 -9.86 -10.70 -19.85
N ALA A 73 -8.55 -10.69 -19.55
CA ALA A 73 -7.53 -11.20 -20.47
C ALA A 73 -7.58 -12.71 -20.64
N LEU A 74 -7.94 -13.46 -19.60
CA LEU A 74 -8.03 -14.91 -19.60
C LEU A 74 -9.31 -15.46 -20.24
N THR A 75 -10.34 -14.62 -20.40
CA THR A 75 -11.68 -15.04 -20.82
C THR A 75 -11.99 -14.56 -22.22
N GLU A 76 -12.59 -15.38 -23.06
CA GLU A 76 -13.01 -15.00 -24.42
C GLU A 76 -14.53 -14.86 -24.59
N TRP A 77 -15.30 -15.59 -23.79
CA TRP A 77 -16.76 -15.54 -23.73
C TRP A 77 -17.21 -15.64 -22.27
N PRO A 78 -17.34 -14.51 -21.58
CA PRO A 78 -17.58 -14.51 -20.13
C PRO A 78 -18.99 -15.00 -19.78
N VAL A 79 -19.05 -15.98 -18.90
CA VAL A 79 -20.28 -16.47 -18.27
C VAL A 79 -20.05 -16.52 -16.77
N ILE A 80 -20.79 -15.72 -16.01
CA ILE A 80 -20.64 -15.64 -14.57
C ILE A 80 -21.51 -16.69 -13.88
N TYR A 81 -20.94 -17.42 -12.95
CA TYR A 81 -21.65 -18.33 -12.05
C TYR A 81 -21.46 -17.95 -10.61
N GLU A 82 -22.45 -18.26 -9.79
CA GLU A 82 -22.39 -18.14 -8.35
C GLU A 82 -21.99 -19.48 -7.74
N SER A 83 -21.20 -19.43 -6.67
CA SER A 83 -20.87 -20.57 -5.85
C SER A 83 -20.82 -20.18 -4.38
N GLN A 84 -20.73 -21.18 -3.49
CA GLN A 84 -20.71 -20.96 -2.04
C GLN A 84 -19.78 -21.93 -1.33
N PHE A 85 -19.35 -21.52 -0.15
CA PHE A 85 -18.58 -22.34 0.77
C PHE A 85 -19.27 -22.37 2.15
N GLU A 86 -18.80 -23.26 3.04
CA GLU A 86 -19.37 -23.44 4.35
C GLU A 86 -19.13 -22.20 5.24
N SER A 87 -20.17 -21.77 5.95
CA SER A 87 -20.14 -20.56 6.79
C SER A 87 -19.13 -20.63 7.95
N GLU A 88 -18.68 -21.82 8.33
CA GLU A 88 -17.66 -22.00 9.37
C GLU A 88 -16.31 -21.33 9.03
N PHE A 89 -15.98 -21.21 7.72
CA PHE A 89 -14.77 -20.53 7.29
C PHE A 89 -14.80 -19.02 7.56
N LEU A 90 -15.99 -18.40 7.71
CA LEU A 90 -16.12 -16.99 8.07
C LEU A 90 -15.57 -16.65 9.48
N ALA A 91 -15.16 -17.65 10.25
CA ALA A 91 -14.40 -17.45 11.49
C ALA A 91 -12.94 -17.01 11.25
N VAL A 92 -12.41 -17.19 10.04
CA VAL A 92 -11.10 -16.70 9.61
C VAL A 92 -11.25 -15.22 9.18
N PRO A 93 -10.26 -14.36 9.43
CA PRO A 93 -10.29 -12.98 8.95
C PRO A 93 -10.66 -12.87 7.47
N GLN A 94 -11.58 -11.98 7.17
CA GLN A 94 -12.12 -11.86 5.81
C GLN A 94 -11.06 -11.51 4.77
N GLU A 95 -10.07 -10.69 5.12
CA GLU A 95 -8.97 -10.32 4.22
C GLU A 95 -8.19 -11.55 3.75
N CYS A 96 -8.01 -12.54 4.63
CA CYS A 96 -7.37 -13.80 4.29
C CYS A 96 -8.20 -14.62 3.30
N LEU A 97 -9.52 -14.76 3.56
CA LEU A 97 -10.42 -15.50 2.68
C LEU A 97 -10.55 -14.84 1.30
N ILE A 98 -10.69 -13.51 1.28
CA ILE A 98 -10.75 -12.71 0.05
C ILE A 98 -9.48 -12.93 -0.78
N LEU A 99 -8.32 -12.77 -0.15
CA LEU A 99 -7.04 -12.92 -0.83
C LEU A 99 -6.85 -14.35 -1.38
N THR A 100 -7.20 -15.36 -0.59
CA THR A 100 -7.18 -16.77 -1.02
C THR A 100 -8.02 -17.01 -2.26
N MET A 101 -9.24 -16.47 -2.30
CA MET A 101 -10.13 -16.60 -3.45
C MET A 101 -9.59 -15.85 -4.69
N GLN A 102 -9.04 -14.66 -4.51
CA GLN A 102 -8.55 -13.82 -5.61
C GLN A 102 -7.24 -14.31 -6.20
N LEU A 103 -6.22 -14.57 -5.36
CA LEU A 103 -4.89 -14.94 -5.85
C LEU A 103 -4.86 -16.32 -6.50
N ASN A 104 -5.46 -17.31 -5.83
CA ASN A 104 -5.34 -18.69 -6.27
C ASN A 104 -6.35 -19.08 -7.34
N GLN A 105 -7.58 -18.54 -7.28
CA GLN A 105 -8.69 -19.02 -8.09
C GLN A 105 -9.34 -17.93 -8.98
N LYS A 106 -8.93 -16.67 -8.85
CA LYS A 106 -9.47 -15.53 -9.61
C LYS A 106 -10.98 -15.36 -9.43
N TYR A 107 -11.48 -15.65 -8.21
CA TYR A 107 -12.89 -15.47 -7.87
C TYR A 107 -13.13 -14.08 -7.28
N PHE A 108 -14.35 -13.60 -7.46
CA PHE A 108 -14.84 -12.33 -6.93
C PHE A 108 -15.64 -12.61 -5.65
N ALA A 109 -15.08 -12.26 -4.51
CA ALA A 109 -15.74 -12.39 -3.23
C ALA A 109 -16.93 -11.43 -3.14
N LEU A 110 -17.94 -11.78 -2.34
CA LEU A 110 -19.11 -10.96 -2.10
C LEU A 110 -19.14 -10.46 -0.66
N GLU A 111 -19.45 -9.20 -0.49
CA GLU A 111 -19.70 -8.58 0.82
C GLU A 111 -21.13 -8.06 0.91
N ASP A 112 -21.66 -8.05 2.12
CA ASP A 112 -22.95 -7.44 2.40
C ASP A 112 -22.83 -5.90 2.48
N ARG A 113 -23.95 -5.21 2.64
CA ARG A 113 -23.99 -3.73 2.74
C ARG A 113 -23.21 -3.14 3.92
N SER A 114 -22.80 -3.96 4.88
CA SER A 114 -21.95 -3.56 6.01
C SER A 114 -20.47 -3.76 5.75
N GLY A 115 -20.07 -4.26 4.57
CA GLY A 115 -18.71 -4.60 4.21
C GLY A 115 -18.23 -5.92 4.82
N LYS A 116 -19.15 -6.79 5.26
CA LYS A 116 -18.82 -8.10 5.80
C LYS A 116 -18.87 -9.17 4.71
N LEU A 117 -17.81 -9.98 4.65
CA LEU A 117 -17.70 -11.07 3.70
C LEU A 117 -18.88 -12.06 3.84
N MET A 118 -19.47 -12.40 2.72
CA MET A 118 -20.48 -13.46 2.61
C MET A 118 -19.82 -14.80 2.29
N ASN A 119 -20.46 -15.90 2.63
CA ASN A 119 -20.01 -17.24 2.23
C ASN A 119 -20.36 -17.61 0.78
N ARG A 120 -20.36 -16.61 -0.09
CA ARG A 120 -20.66 -16.74 -1.52
C ARG A 120 -19.62 -15.99 -2.33
N PHE A 121 -19.41 -16.46 -3.55
CA PHE A 121 -18.50 -15.83 -4.49
C PHE A 121 -18.97 -15.98 -5.92
N LEU A 122 -18.49 -15.13 -6.80
CA LEU A 122 -18.74 -15.19 -8.22
C LEU A 122 -17.48 -15.65 -8.94
N LEU A 123 -17.66 -16.46 -9.96
CA LEU A 123 -16.58 -16.93 -10.84
C LEU A 123 -16.93 -16.67 -12.31
N VAL A 124 -15.92 -16.39 -13.11
CA VAL A 124 -16.07 -16.20 -14.54
C VAL A 124 -15.64 -17.48 -15.24
N SER A 125 -16.57 -18.05 -16.01
CA SER A 125 -16.37 -19.20 -16.86
C SER A 125 -16.45 -18.80 -18.33
N GLN A 126 -16.06 -19.69 -19.21
CA GLN A 126 -16.18 -19.51 -20.66
C GLN A 126 -17.26 -20.42 -21.26
N LEU A 127 -18.03 -21.10 -20.43
CA LEU A 127 -18.99 -22.11 -20.85
C LEU A 127 -20.42 -21.76 -20.42
N ILE A 128 -21.35 -21.71 -21.36
CA ILE A 128 -22.78 -21.74 -21.09
C ILE A 128 -23.16 -23.22 -20.85
N ALA A 129 -23.19 -23.57 -19.56
CA ALA A 129 -23.43 -24.95 -19.15
C ALA A 129 -24.90 -25.35 -19.31
N LYS A 130 -25.15 -26.56 -19.85
CA LYS A 130 -26.49 -27.09 -20.08
C LYS A 130 -27.29 -27.34 -18.81
N ASP A 131 -26.60 -27.53 -17.69
CA ASP A 131 -27.15 -27.73 -16.33
C ASP A 131 -27.35 -26.43 -15.56
N GLY A 132 -27.26 -25.28 -16.24
CA GLY A 132 -27.30 -23.94 -15.60
C GLY A 132 -26.06 -23.60 -14.78
N GLY A 133 -24.97 -24.35 -14.94
CA GLY A 133 -23.69 -24.10 -14.24
C GLY A 133 -23.56 -24.86 -12.91
N LYS A 134 -24.47 -25.76 -12.58
CA LYS A 134 -24.45 -26.51 -11.31
C LYS A 134 -23.14 -27.29 -11.12
N ALA A 135 -22.71 -28.06 -12.11
CA ALA A 135 -21.45 -28.80 -12.04
C ALA A 135 -20.23 -27.90 -11.92
N ILE A 136 -20.24 -26.73 -12.59
CA ILE A 136 -19.18 -25.71 -12.49
C ILE A 136 -19.14 -25.14 -11.08
N SER A 137 -20.28 -24.71 -10.53
CA SER A 137 -20.37 -24.15 -9.17
C SER A 137 -19.93 -25.15 -8.11
N GLU A 138 -20.42 -26.39 -8.16
CA GLU A 138 -20.03 -27.45 -7.21
C GLU A 138 -18.55 -27.83 -7.32
N GLY A 139 -17.99 -27.87 -8.55
CA GLY A 139 -16.57 -28.11 -8.78
C GLY A 139 -15.69 -27.04 -8.18
N ASN A 140 -16.02 -25.77 -8.40
CA ASN A 140 -15.30 -24.62 -7.86
C ASN A 140 -15.47 -24.47 -6.34
N ALA A 141 -16.66 -24.76 -5.78
CA ALA A 141 -16.88 -24.84 -4.34
C ALA A 141 -15.94 -25.85 -3.67
N ARG A 142 -15.72 -27.01 -4.31
CA ARG A 142 -14.81 -28.04 -3.78
C ARG A 142 -13.35 -27.57 -3.76
N VAL A 143 -12.91 -26.83 -4.80
CA VAL A 143 -11.56 -26.26 -4.87
C VAL A 143 -11.37 -25.18 -3.82
N VAL A 144 -12.32 -24.25 -3.71
CA VAL A 144 -12.28 -23.18 -2.68
C VAL A 144 -12.24 -23.77 -1.29
N ARG A 145 -13.09 -24.75 -1.00
CA ARG A 145 -13.12 -25.42 0.32
C ARG A 145 -11.75 -25.91 0.76
N ALA A 146 -11.00 -26.55 -0.12
CA ALA A 146 -9.67 -27.05 0.20
C ALA A 146 -8.73 -25.90 0.58
N ARG A 147 -8.75 -24.79 -0.18
CA ARG A 147 -7.92 -23.60 0.10
C ARG A 147 -8.32 -22.86 1.37
N LEU A 148 -9.63 -22.73 1.62
CA LEU A 148 -10.12 -22.11 2.87
C LEU A 148 -9.84 -22.97 4.09
N ALA A 149 -9.81 -24.30 3.93
CA ALA A 149 -9.40 -25.23 5.00
C ALA A 149 -7.91 -25.06 5.37
N ASP A 150 -7.03 -24.88 4.37
CA ASP A 150 -5.62 -24.56 4.60
C ASP A 150 -5.48 -23.21 5.34
N ALA A 151 -6.17 -22.16 4.89
CA ALA A 151 -6.16 -20.86 5.54
C ALA A 151 -6.68 -20.94 7.00
N LYS A 152 -7.77 -21.67 7.22
CA LYS A 152 -8.30 -21.91 8.58
C LYS A 152 -7.30 -22.65 9.46
N PHE A 153 -6.64 -23.66 8.93
CA PHE A 153 -5.61 -24.39 9.65
C PHE A 153 -4.45 -23.47 10.06
N PHE A 154 -3.93 -22.63 9.15
CA PHE A 154 -2.87 -21.69 9.49
C PHE A 154 -3.32 -20.70 10.57
N TYR A 155 -4.52 -20.13 10.42
CA TYR A 155 -5.07 -19.21 11.40
C TYR A 155 -5.21 -19.82 12.78
N ASP A 156 -5.77 -21.03 12.87
CA ASP A 156 -5.96 -21.74 14.15
C ASP A 156 -4.61 -22.12 14.78
N GLN A 157 -3.62 -22.55 13.99
CA GLN A 157 -2.27 -22.86 14.49
C GLN A 157 -1.54 -21.62 14.99
N ASP A 158 -1.66 -20.51 14.24
CA ASP A 158 -1.00 -19.26 14.63
C ASP A 158 -1.53 -18.70 15.96
N ARG A 159 -2.82 -18.87 16.24
CA ARG A 159 -3.46 -18.44 17.49
C ARG A 159 -3.07 -19.26 18.72
N MET A 160 -2.40 -20.40 18.56
CA MET A 160 -1.89 -21.19 19.68
C MET A 160 -0.69 -20.53 20.38
N HIS A 161 -0.06 -19.57 19.75
CA HIS A 161 1.12 -18.88 20.25
C HIS A 161 0.95 -17.37 20.13
N THR A 162 1.32 -16.64 21.18
CA THR A 162 1.23 -15.18 21.19
C THR A 162 2.21 -14.54 20.21
N LEU A 163 1.89 -13.32 19.74
CA LEU A 163 2.84 -12.52 18.95
C LEU A 163 4.15 -12.29 19.69
N GLU A 164 4.09 -12.04 20.98
CA GLU A 164 5.29 -11.83 21.80
C GLU A 164 6.24 -13.03 21.77
N SER A 165 5.71 -14.25 21.83
CA SER A 165 6.52 -15.48 21.76
C SER A 165 7.27 -15.63 20.42
N ARG A 166 6.84 -14.94 19.38
CA ARG A 166 7.44 -14.95 18.03
C ARG A 166 8.53 -13.91 17.83
N VAL A 167 8.63 -12.92 18.74
CA VAL A 167 9.57 -11.79 18.61
C VAL A 167 11.02 -12.28 18.55
N GLU A 168 11.43 -13.21 19.39
CA GLU A 168 12.79 -13.78 19.33
C GLU A 168 13.10 -14.43 17.98
N GLY A 169 12.10 -14.99 17.30
CA GLY A 169 12.26 -15.55 15.95
C GLY A 169 12.67 -14.53 14.88
N LEU A 170 12.47 -13.24 15.12
CA LEU A 170 12.89 -12.16 14.22
C LEU A 170 14.41 -12.04 14.08
N ARG A 171 15.20 -12.63 14.98
CA ARG A 171 16.67 -12.74 14.87
C ARG A 171 17.12 -13.51 13.63
N HIS A 172 16.28 -14.39 13.14
CA HIS A 172 16.53 -15.21 11.94
C HIS A 172 15.96 -14.61 10.65
N VAL A 173 15.29 -13.46 10.74
CA VAL A 173 14.75 -12.74 9.58
C VAL A 173 15.70 -11.60 9.24
N VAL A 174 16.42 -11.73 8.13
CA VAL A 174 17.35 -10.68 7.67
C VAL A 174 16.56 -9.44 7.26
N TYR A 175 16.90 -8.30 7.84
CA TYR A 175 16.42 -7.00 7.37
C TYR A 175 17.33 -6.44 6.28
N HIS A 176 18.60 -6.25 6.62
CA HIS A 176 19.62 -5.79 5.67
C HIS A 176 20.99 -6.27 6.13
N ASN A 177 21.87 -6.65 5.18
CA ASN A 177 23.18 -7.23 5.49
C ASN A 177 24.09 -6.38 6.40
N LYS A 178 23.94 -5.03 6.32
CA LYS A 178 24.71 -4.09 7.15
C LYS A 178 23.93 -3.58 8.38
N LEU A 179 22.59 -3.65 8.37
CA LEU A 179 21.75 -3.14 9.44
C LEU A 179 21.20 -4.26 10.34
N GLY A 180 21.50 -5.52 10.02
CA GLY A 180 21.18 -6.67 10.84
C GLY A 180 19.82 -7.30 10.54
N SER A 181 19.26 -7.96 11.55
CA SER A 181 18.00 -8.70 11.53
C SER A 181 16.78 -7.81 11.79
N GLN A 182 15.60 -8.35 11.56
CA GLN A 182 14.34 -7.69 11.96
C GLN A 182 14.23 -7.51 13.47
N TYR A 183 14.89 -8.34 14.26
CA TYR A 183 14.94 -8.17 15.71
C TYR A 183 15.74 -6.93 16.12
N GLU A 184 16.92 -6.72 15.55
CA GLU A 184 17.74 -5.53 15.80
C GLU A 184 17.02 -4.27 15.32
N ARG A 185 16.38 -4.34 14.15
CA ARG A 185 15.53 -3.28 13.64
C ARG A 185 14.39 -2.94 14.61
N MET A 186 13.69 -3.94 15.12
CA MET A 186 12.61 -3.79 16.09
C MET A 186 13.08 -3.04 17.34
N LEU A 187 14.28 -3.34 17.84
CA LEU A 187 14.84 -2.62 19.01
C LEU A 187 15.07 -1.14 18.73
N ARG A 188 15.49 -0.78 17.50
CA ARG A 188 15.65 0.61 17.09
C ARG A 188 14.29 1.30 16.93
N VAL A 189 13.34 0.66 16.22
CA VAL A 189 11.98 1.18 16.03
C VAL A 189 11.29 1.45 17.37
N ARG A 190 11.44 0.58 18.38
CA ARG A 190 10.91 0.79 19.73
C ARG A 190 11.41 2.10 20.34
N ARG A 191 12.72 2.35 20.28
CA ARG A 191 13.33 3.60 20.84
C ARG A 191 12.77 4.83 20.12
N ILE A 192 12.70 4.77 18.80
CA ILE A 192 12.18 5.87 17.98
C ILE A 192 10.69 6.09 18.25
N ALA A 193 9.88 5.02 18.31
CA ALA A 193 8.45 5.10 18.58
C ALA A 193 8.16 5.71 19.96
N ALA A 194 8.93 5.31 20.98
CA ALA A 194 8.81 5.88 22.31
C ALA A 194 9.16 7.38 22.34
N ALA A 195 10.17 7.81 21.59
CA ALA A 195 10.53 9.23 21.47
C ALA A 195 9.49 10.01 20.65
N ALA A 196 9.04 9.47 19.51
CA ALA A 196 7.98 10.05 18.70
C ALA A 196 6.67 10.20 19.49
N ALA A 197 6.29 9.17 20.26
CA ALA A 197 5.11 9.23 21.14
C ALA A 197 5.21 10.37 22.16
N ALA A 198 6.39 10.58 22.76
CA ALA A 198 6.60 11.69 23.69
C ALA A 198 6.43 13.06 22.99
N LEU A 199 6.95 13.21 21.77
CA LEU A 199 6.80 14.43 20.98
C LEU A 199 5.35 14.68 20.52
N LEU A 200 4.59 13.61 20.27
CA LEU A 200 3.19 13.67 19.84
C LEU A 200 2.19 13.77 21.03
N GLY A 201 2.65 13.63 22.26
CA GLY A 201 1.77 13.52 23.43
C GLY A 201 0.96 12.20 23.45
N ALA A 202 1.46 11.16 22.76
CA ALA A 202 0.85 9.83 22.70
C ALA A 202 1.29 8.94 23.87
N ASN A 203 0.60 7.80 24.06
CA ASN A 203 0.97 6.83 25.07
C ASN A 203 2.27 6.10 24.69
N LYS A 204 3.36 6.48 25.37
CA LYS A 204 4.70 5.94 25.13
C LYS A 204 4.78 4.43 25.36
N THR A 205 4.08 3.91 26.38
CA THR A 205 4.12 2.47 26.71
C THR A 205 3.43 1.65 25.63
N GLU A 206 2.30 2.12 25.11
CA GLU A 206 1.61 1.45 24.01
C GLU A 206 2.37 1.57 22.69
N ALA A 207 3.01 2.71 22.42
CA ALA A 207 3.85 2.86 21.24
C ALA A 207 5.06 1.91 21.26
N ASP A 208 5.73 1.77 22.40
CA ASP A 208 6.82 0.80 22.59
C ASP A 208 6.34 -0.64 22.42
N ARG A 209 5.18 -0.98 23.02
CA ARG A 209 4.57 -2.30 22.90
C ARG A 209 4.20 -2.63 21.48
N ALA A 210 3.51 -1.72 20.77
CA ALA A 210 3.13 -1.90 19.40
C ALA A 210 4.36 -2.05 18.48
N ALA A 211 5.40 -1.24 18.68
CA ALA A 211 6.65 -1.34 17.93
C ALA A 211 7.38 -2.68 18.15
N MET A 212 7.30 -3.24 19.36
CA MET A 212 7.84 -4.57 19.68
C MET A 212 7.14 -5.67 18.88
N LEU A 213 5.82 -5.59 18.76
CA LEU A 213 5.00 -6.63 18.15
C LEU A 213 4.80 -6.44 16.63
N ALA A 214 5.06 -5.24 16.10
CA ALA A 214 4.68 -4.82 14.76
C ALA A 214 5.15 -5.73 13.62
N LYS A 215 6.26 -6.44 13.78
CA LYS A 215 6.83 -7.37 12.78
C LYS A 215 6.77 -8.84 13.21
N ALA A 216 6.17 -9.14 14.36
CA ALA A 216 6.13 -10.51 14.89
C ALA A 216 5.28 -11.45 14.02
N ASP A 217 4.30 -10.91 13.31
CA ASP A 217 3.45 -11.64 12.36
C ASP A 217 4.21 -12.19 11.14
N LEU A 218 5.40 -11.65 10.82
CA LEU A 218 6.30 -12.23 9.81
C LEU A 218 6.75 -13.66 10.15
N ARG A 219 6.55 -14.10 11.39
CA ARG A 219 6.86 -15.45 11.89
C ARG A 219 5.63 -16.34 12.02
N THR A 220 4.50 -15.94 11.46
CA THR A 220 3.26 -16.72 11.42
C THR A 220 3.18 -17.55 10.15
N LEU A 221 2.42 -18.63 10.18
CA LEU A 221 2.16 -19.46 9.01
C LEU A 221 1.36 -18.69 7.96
N MET A 222 0.38 -17.93 8.42
CA MET A 222 -0.49 -17.15 7.56
C MET A 222 0.27 -16.10 6.74
N VAL A 223 1.15 -15.31 7.37
CA VAL A 223 1.96 -14.30 6.66
C VAL A 223 3.07 -14.95 5.84
N GLY A 224 3.53 -16.14 6.23
CA GLY A 224 4.44 -16.95 5.42
C GLY A 224 3.84 -17.39 4.09
N GLU A 225 2.54 -17.76 4.07
CA GLU A 225 1.79 -18.11 2.86
C GLU A 225 1.30 -16.88 2.10
N PHE A 226 0.82 -15.86 2.82
CA PHE A 226 0.26 -14.63 2.27
C PHE A 226 1.01 -13.39 2.81
N PRO A 227 2.15 -13.03 2.21
CA PRO A 227 2.95 -11.87 2.67
C PRO A 227 2.20 -10.54 2.62
N GLU A 228 1.19 -10.41 1.78
CA GLU A 228 0.33 -9.24 1.65
C GLU A 228 -0.48 -8.95 2.92
N LEU A 229 -0.69 -9.97 3.76
CA LEU A 229 -1.45 -9.87 5.01
C LEU A 229 -0.60 -9.41 6.21
N GLN A 230 0.69 -9.10 6.01
CA GLN A 230 1.53 -8.56 7.08
C GLN A 230 0.94 -7.26 7.65
N GLY A 231 0.93 -7.15 8.96
CA GLY A 231 0.27 -6.09 9.70
C GLY A 231 -1.22 -6.34 9.92
N ILE A 232 -1.96 -6.77 8.90
CA ILE A 232 -3.38 -7.13 9.02
C ILE A 232 -3.53 -8.32 9.96
N MET A 233 -2.80 -9.39 9.72
CA MET A 233 -2.83 -10.57 10.60
C MET A 233 -2.22 -10.26 11.97
N GLY A 234 -1.22 -9.38 12.01
CA GLY A 234 -0.67 -8.87 13.26
C GLY A 234 -1.72 -8.24 14.17
N GLU A 235 -2.64 -7.43 13.64
CA GLU A 235 -3.77 -6.85 14.37
C GLU A 235 -4.68 -7.96 14.96
N TYR A 236 -5.14 -8.90 14.13
CA TYR A 236 -6.01 -10.00 14.58
C TYR A 236 -5.37 -10.86 15.65
N TYR A 237 -4.08 -11.14 15.54
CA TYR A 237 -3.36 -11.91 16.57
C TYR A 237 -3.14 -11.09 17.84
N ALA A 238 -2.88 -9.78 17.74
CA ALA A 238 -2.80 -8.90 18.90
C ALA A 238 -4.13 -8.83 19.67
N GLU A 239 -5.25 -8.72 18.94
CA GLU A 239 -6.59 -8.78 19.54
C GLU A 239 -6.85 -10.13 20.24
N ASN A 240 -6.46 -11.25 19.60
CA ASN A 240 -6.54 -12.58 20.20
C ASN A 240 -5.72 -12.69 21.49
N ASP A 241 -4.54 -12.06 21.51
CA ASP A 241 -3.62 -12.03 22.65
C ASP A 241 -4.06 -11.02 23.72
N LYS A 242 -5.19 -10.30 23.50
CA LYS A 242 -5.78 -9.28 24.40
C LYS A 242 -4.89 -8.05 24.59
N GLU A 243 -4.11 -7.69 23.59
CA GLU A 243 -3.45 -6.40 23.57
C GLU A 243 -4.49 -5.25 23.54
N SER A 244 -4.08 -4.04 23.92
CA SER A 244 -4.97 -2.89 23.83
C SER A 244 -5.33 -2.60 22.36
N LYS A 245 -6.49 -1.97 22.17
CA LYS A 245 -6.99 -1.64 20.85
C LYS A 245 -6.02 -0.76 20.05
N ASP A 246 -5.39 0.19 20.74
CA ASP A 246 -4.41 1.09 20.12
C ASP A 246 -3.13 0.35 19.72
N VAL A 247 -2.69 -0.64 20.50
CA VAL A 247 -1.55 -1.50 20.15
C VAL A 247 -1.88 -2.36 18.94
N ALA A 248 -3.03 -3.04 18.92
CA ALA A 248 -3.44 -3.89 17.82
C ALA A 248 -3.56 -3.08 16.51
N LEU A 249 -4.24 -1.94 16.56
CA LEU A 249 -4.38 -1.04 15.43
C LEU A 249 -3.04 -0.49 14.93
N ALA A 250 -2.14 -0.11 15.83
CA ALA A 250 -0.81 0.36 15.46
C ALA A 250 0.03 -0.72 14.77
N ILE A 251 -0.14 -1.98 15.11
CA ILE A 251 0.49 -3.11 14.41
C ILE A 251 0.04 -3.18 12.95
N ARG A 252 -1.24 -2.92 12.66
CA ARG A 252 -1.74 -2.83 11.27
C ARG A 252 -1.26 -1.57 10.56
N GLU A 253 -1.42 -0.43 11.20
CA GLU A 253 -1.27 0.88 10.58
C GLU A 253 0.17 1.36 10.43
N HIS A 254 1.17 0.71 11.09
CA HIS A 254 2.57 1.18 10.98
C HIS A 254 3.13 1.10 9.55
N TYR A 255 2.53 0.28 8.68
CA TYR A 255 2.88 0.27 7.26
C TYR A 255 2.35 1.47 6.49
N GLN A 256 1.31 2.13 7.00
CA GLN A 256 0.66 3.25 6.31
C GLN A 256 1.50 4.55 6.36
N PRO A 257 1.40 5.39 5.33
CA PRO A 257 0.88 5.08 4.02
C PRO A 257 1.84 4.18 3.24
N ARG A 258 1.31 3.20 2.50
CA ARG A 258 2.09 2.23 1.69
C ARG A 258 2.37 2.75 0.29
N TYR A 259 1.48 3.60 -0.23
CA TYR A 259 1.54 4.19 -1.58
C TYR A 259 0.92 5.60 -1.58
N ALA A 260 1.03 6.29 -2.71
CA ALA A 260 0.39 7.59 -2.88
C ALA A 260 -1.15 7.45 -2.79
N GLY A 261 -1.79 8.28 -1.97
CA GLY A 261 -3.24 8.22 -1.74
C GLY A 261 -3.70 7.20 -0.67
N ASP A 262 -2.81 6.34 -0.16
CA ASP A 262 -3.15 5.43 0.94
C ASP A 262 -3.59 6.17 2.20
N ALA A 263 -4.40 5.52 3.03
CA ALA A 263 -4.82 6.05 4.32
C ALA A 263 -3.61 6.35 5.22
N LEU A 264 -3.79 7.30 6.12
CA LEU A 264 -2.80 7.61 7.16
C LEU A 264 -3.21 6.96 8.48
N PRO A 265 -2.24 6.60 9.34
CA PRO A 265 -2.53 6.07 10.66
C PRO A 265 -3.55 6.92 11.42
N SER A 266 -4.48 6.26 12.09
CA SER A 266 -5.67 6.93 12.66
C SER A 266 -5.48 7.43 14.08
N THR A 267 -4.65 6.74 14.90
CA THR A 267 -4.40 7.11 16.30
C THR A 267 -3.01 7.70 16.50
N SER A 268 -2.83 8.41 17.59
CA SER A 268 -1.50 8.98 17.95
C SER A 268 -0.45 7.89 18.21
N VAL A 269 -0.86 6.72 18.72
CA VAL A 269 0.03 5.55 18.90
C VAL A 269 0.43 4.98 17.54
N SER A 270 -0.52 4.77 16.64
CA SER A 270 -0.25 4.31 15.28
C SER A 270 0.67 5.27 14.51
N LEU A 271 0.44 6.60 14.64
CA LEU A 271 1.30 7.62 14.04
C LEU A 271 2.74 7.55 14.56
N ALA A 272 2.92 7.38 15.87
CA ALA A 272 4.25 7.28 16.49
C ALA A 272 5.02 6.06 15.94
N VAL A 273 4.35 4.91 15.82
CA VAL A 273 4.98 3.68 15.31
C VAL A 273 5.24 3.75 13.80
N ALA A 274 4.31 4.32 13.02
CA ALA A 274 4.49 4.50 11.58
C ALA A 274 5.62 5.49 11.24
N LEU A 275 5.72 6.60 11.99
CA LEU A 275 6.86 7.53 11.88
C LEU A 275 8.16 6.82 12.21
N ALA A 276 8.19 6.03 13.29
CA ALA A 276 9.38 5.33 13.73
C ALA A 276 9.86 4.31 12.69
N ASP A 277 8.95 3.50 12.13
CA ASP A 277 9.28 2.49 11.10
C ASP A 277 9.89 3.14 9.84
N LYS A 278 9.34 4.28 9.41
CA LYS A 278 9.84 4.99 8.23
C LYS A 278 11.14 5.74 8.49
N LEU A 279 11.28 6.37 9.66
CA LEU A 279 12.49 7.11 10.02
C LEU A 279 13.66 6.18 10.27
N GLU A 280 13.45 5.02 10.90
CA GLU A 280 14.49 3.98 11.06
C GLU A 280 15.04 3.58 9.70
N THR A 281 14.14 3.27 8.75
CA THR A 281 14.55 2.91 7.39
C THR A 281 15.34 4.02 6.71
N LEU A 282 14.90 5.28 6.84
CA LEU A 282 15.57 6.42 6.22
C LEU A 282 16.96 6.66 6.83
N ILE A 283 17.06 6.75 8.15
CA ILE A 283 18.33 7.00 8.85
C ILE A 283 19.33 5.87 8.61
N GLY A 284 18.89 4.61 8.76
CA GLY A 284 19.78 3.46 8.60
C GLY A 284 20.32 3.34 7.19
N LEU A 285 19.47 3.47 6.16
CA LEU A 285 19.90 3.34 4.77
C LEU A 285 20.71 4.54 4.29
N PHE A 286 20.37 5.76 4.67
CA PHE A 286 21.21 6.94 4.43
C PHE A 286 22.57 6.77 5.12
N GLY A 287 22.56 6.33 6.38
CA GLY A 287 23.78 6.14 7.18
C GLY A 287 24.76 5.14 6.60
N ILE A 288 24.30 4.14 5.85
CA ILE A 288 25.17 3.19 5.13
C ILE A 288 25.43 3.55 3.66
N GLY A 289 25.03 4.75 3.23
CA GLY A 289 25.25 5.28 1.88
C GLY A 289 24.34 4.68 0.80
N GLN A 290 23.19 4.09 1.17
CA GLN A 290 22.20 3.56 0.23
C GLN A 290 21.18 4.65 -0.14
N LEU A 291 21.59 5.55 -1.04
CA LEU A 291 20.76 6.68 -1.47
C LEU A 291 20.00 6.35 -2.76
N PRO A 292 18.78 6.88 -2.95
CA PRO A 292 18.09 6.73 -4.21
C PRO A 292 18.76 7.59 -5.30
N THR A 293 19.01 6.99 -6.46
CA THR A 293 19.68 7.64 -7.60
C THR A 293 18.82 7.56 -8.85
N GLY A 294 18.54 8.71 -9.50
CA GLY A 294 17.72 8.76 -10.72
C GLY A 294 16.39 8.01 -10.52
N GLU A 295 16.13 6.99 -11.34
CA GLU A 295 14.92 6.16 -11.24
C GLU A 295 15.05 5.00 -10.22
N LYS A 296 16.28 4.71 -9.75
CA LYS A 296 16.54 3.59 -8.85
C LYS A 296 16.27 3.95 -7.40
N ASP A 297 15.32 3.28 -6.79
CA ASP A 297 14.97 3.38 -5.37
C ASP A 297 14.53 2.00 -4.83
N PRO A 298 15.47 1.05 -4.71
CA PRO A 298 15.13 -0.33 -4.35
C PRO A 298 14.54 -0.48 -2.95
N PHE A 299 14.77 0.50 -2.07
CA PHE A 299 14.25 0.51 -0.71
C PHE A 299 13.07 1.45 -0.52
N ALA A 300 12.55 2.03 -1.60
CA ALA A 300 11.41 2.95 -1.58
C ALA A 300 11.58 4.15 -0.62
N LEU A 301 12.80 4.68 -0.51
CA LEU A 301 13.12 5.79 0.42
C LEU A 301 12.31 7.05 0.11
N ARG A 302 12.04 7.33 -1.19
CA ARG A 302 11.18 8.44 -1.58
C ARG A 302 9.77 8.28 -1.03
N ARG A 303 9.25 7.05 -1.03
CA ARG A 303 7.93 6.72 -0.50
C ARG A 303 7.90 6.84 1.03
N HIS A 304 8.95 6.38 1.72
CA HIS A 304 9.06 6.56 3.16
C HIS A 304 9.08 8.04 3.55
N ALA A 305 9.89 8.87 2.87
CA ALA A 305 9.94 10.31 3.12
C ALA A 305 8.60 11.00 2.85
N LEU A 306 7.94 10.70 1.72
CA LEU A 306 6.60 11.21 1.42
C LEU A 306 5.57 10.78 2.47
N GLY A 307 5.67 9.55 2.98
CA GLY A 307 4.82 9.06 4.05
C GLY A 307 4.97 9.89 5.35
N VAL A 308 6.21 10.18 5.74
CA VAL A 308 6.49 11.06 6.91
C VAL A 308 5.92 12.46 6.67
N LEU A 309 6.19 13.07 5.50
CA LEU A 309 5.68 14.40 5.15
C LEU A 309 4.14 14.45 5.18
N ARG A 310 3.48 13.44 4.61
CA ARG A 310 2.01 13.34 4.63
C ARG A 310 1.46 13.27 6.05
N MET A 311 2.03 12.42 6.89
CA MET A 311 1.59 12.31 8.29
C MET A 311 1.73 13.64 9.03
N LEU A 312 2.87 14.33 8.90
CA LEU A 312 3.12 15.59 9.59
C LEU A 312 2.20 16.72 9.11
N ILE A 313 1.93 16.79 7.80
CA ILE A 313 1.14 17.88 7.19
C ILE A 313 -0.36 17.58 7.28
N GLU A 314 -0.81 16.41 6.86
CA GLU A 314 -2.24 16.09 6.73
C GLU A 314 -2.92 15.77 8.07
N LYS A 315 -2.14 15.31 9.05
CA LYS A 315 -2.61 15.15 10.45
C LYS A 315 -2.32 16.38 11.31
N GLU A 316 -1.81 17.46 10.72
CA GLU A 316 -1.50 18.73 11.39
C GLU A 316 -0.66 18.54 12.67
N LEU A 317 0.35 17.65 12.60
CA LEU A 317 1.15 17.31 13.78
C LEU A 317 2.10 18.46 14.15
N ASP A 318 1.92 19.02 15.35
CA ASP A 318 2.77 20.11 15.88
C ASP A 318 4.09 19.55 16.43
N VAL A 319 4.85 18.87 15.57
CA VAL A 319 6.11 18.20 15.89
C VAL A 319 7.21 18.67 14.93
N SER A 320 8.41 18.86 15.48
CA SER A 320 9.60 19.21 14.72
C SER A 320 10.12 18.00 13.93
N LEU A 321 10.24 18.12 12.60
CA LEU A 321 10.86 17.10 11.76
C LEU A 321 12.33 16.87 12.16
N PRO A 322 13.19 17.90 12.37
CA PRO A 322 14.53 17.69 12.90
C PRO A 322 14.56 16.90 14.22
N ALA A 323 13.66 17.19 15.16
CA ALA A 323 13.61 16.47 16.43
C ALA A 323 13.27 14.98 16.26
N LEU A 324 12.39 14.64 15.32
CA LEU A 324 12.10 13.25 14.96
C LEU A 324 13.31 12.55 14.32
N ILE A 325 14.03 13.25 13.43
CA ILE A 325 15.25 12.75 12.80
C ILE A 325 16.35 12.54 13.84
N ASP A 326 16.51 13.48 14.79
CA ASP A 326 17.47 13.35 15.90
C ASP A 326 17.14 12.14 16.80
N ALA A 327 15.86 11.94 17.11
CA ALA A 327 15.43 10.78 17.88
C ALA A 327 15.72 9.44 17.13
N ALA A 328 15.55 9.41 15.81
CA ALA A 328 15.89 8.25 14.99
C ALA A 328 17.42 8.03 14.94
N TRP A 329 18.20 9.10 14.78
CA TRP A 329 19.66 9.03 14.83
C TRP A 329 20.17 8.47 16.17
N GLU A 330 19.64 8.96 17.30
CA GLU A 330 20.03 8.45 18.63
C GLU A 330 19.79 6.95 18.80
N ALA A 331 18.83 6.37 18.07
CA ALA A 331 18.57 4.94 18.11
C ALA A 331 19.52 4.13 17.21
N GLU A 332 20.20 4.77 16.24
CA GLU A 332 21.01 4.11 15.23
C GLU A 332 22.51 4.45 15.26
N LYS A 333 22.91 5.49 15.93
CA LYS A 333 24.30 6.00 15.95
C LYS A 333 25.36 4.97 16.36
N ASP A 334 24.96 3.95 17.13
CA ASP A 334 25.86 2.89 17.59
C ASP A 334 25.87 1.66 16.65
N VAL A 335 25.13 1.68 15.53
CA VAL A 335 25.12 0.61 14.55
C VAL A 335 26.39 0.69 13.70
N ALA A 336 27.14 -0.40 13.65
CA ALA A 336 28.40 -0.44 12.93
C ALA A 336 28.25 -0.08 11.45
N GLY A 337 29.02 0.88 10.98
CA GLY A 337 29.02 1.33 9.59
C GLY A 337 27.93 2.33 9.23
N VAL A 338 27.11 2.76 10.19
CA VAL A 338 26.17 3.87 10.03
C VAL A 338 26.88 5.18 10.38
N VAL A 339 26.82 6.15 9.46
CA VAL A 339 27.40 7.48 9.64
C VAL A 339 26.28 8.54 9.71
N ASP A 340 26.59 9.67 10.35
CA ASP A 340 25.62 10.76 10.50
C ASP A 340 25.37 11.48 9.16
N ASN A 341 24.24 11.23 8.56
CA ASN A 341 23.78 11.85 7.31
C ASN A 341 22.48 12.65 7.51
N ARG A 342 22.20 13.14 8.74
CA ARG A 342 20.96 13.87 9.05
C ARG A 342 20.77 15.09 8.18
N GLN A 343 21.83 15.84 7.87
CA GLN A 343 21.73 17.03 7.03
C GLN A 343 21.35 16.68 5.57
N GLU A 344 21.92 15.60 5.03
CA GLU A 344 21.58 15.10 3.70
C GLU A 344 20.12 14.60 3.66
N LEU A 345 19.69 13.91 4.71
CA LEU A 345 18.30 13.48 4.85
C LEU A 345 17.33 14.67 4.93
N LEU A 346 17.65 15.75 5.65
CA LEU A 346 16.85 16.97 5.66
C LEU A 346 16.74 17.60 4.27
N THR A 347 17.83 17.63 3.52
CA THR A 347 17.83 18.10 2.12
C THR A 347 16.92 17.22 1.27
N PHE A 348 17.00 15.89 1.42
CA PHE A 348 16.14 14.95 0.75
C PHE A 348 14.64 15.16 1.07
N PHE A 349 14.30 15.42 2.34
CA PHE A 349 12.93 15.77 2.72
C PHE A 349 12.47 17.07 2.05
N ALA A 350 13.34 18.10 1.97
CA ALA A 350 13.01 19.35 1.29
C ALA A 350 12.69 19.12 -0.20
N ASP A 351 13.49 18.29 -0.87
CA ASP A 351 13.26 17.96 -2.28
C ASP A 351 11.95 17.17 -2.49
N ARG A 352 11.64 16.24 -1.61
CA ARG A 352 10.36 15.50 -1.67
C ARG A 352 9.16 16.41 -1.37
N LEU A 353 9.30 17.33 -0.42
CA LEU A 353 8.27 18.31 -0.12
C LEU A 353 8.02 19.23 -1.32
N ARG A 354 9.08 19.69 -2.00
CA ARG A 354 8.96 20.50 -3.22
C ARG A 354 8.12 19.78 -4.28
N VAL A 355 8.41 18.51 -4.54
CA VAL A 355 7.65 17.69 -5.51
C VAL A 355 6.19 17.57 -5.08
N MET A 356 5.94 17.21 -3.82
CA MET A 356 4.58 17.06 -3.28
C MET A 356 3.76 18.34 -3.36
N LEU A 357 4.37 19.51 -3.06
CA LEU A 357 3.70 20.80 -3.15
C LEU A 357 3.31 21.15 -4.59
N ARG A 358 4.18 20.84 -5.55
CA ARG A 358 3.91 21.06 -6.98
C ARG A 358 2.78 20.15 -7.50
N GLU A 359 2.78 18.88 -7.11
CA GLU A 359 1.69 17.93 -7.43
C GLU A 359 0.35 18.38 -6.84
N ARG A 360 0.38 19.11 -5.72
CA ARG A 360 -0.80 19.73 -5.08
C ARG A 360 -1.16 21.11 -5.65
N GLY A 361 -0.56 21.50 -6.77
CA GLY A 361 -0.90 22.73 -7.50
C GLY A 361 -0.19 23.99 -7.00
N ALA A 362 0.88 23.89 -6.22
CA ALA A 362 1.73 25.02 -5.93
C ALA A 362 2.66 25.32 -7.12
N THR A 363 2.89 26.60 -7.42
CA THR A 363 3.90 27.02 -8.38
C THR A 363 5.31 26.77 -7.83
N ALA A 364 6.32 26.76 -8.71
CA ALA A 364 7.71 26.61 -8.28
C ALA A 364 8.12 27.71 -7.30
N GLN A 365 7.69 28.96 -7.55
CA GLN A 365 7.99 30.11 -6.69
C GLN A 365 7.33 30.00 -5.30
N GLU A 366 6.07 29.55 -5.23
CA GLU A 366 5.38 29.30 -3.95
C GLU A 366 6.08 28.21 -3.15
N ALA A 367 6.46 27.12 -3.78
CA ALA A 367 7.16 26.01 -3.13
C ALA A 367 8.53 26.49 -2.60
N ASP A 368 9.31 27.20 -3.43
CA ASP A 368 10.64 27.70 -3.04
C ASP A 368 10.56 28.75 -1.92
N ALA A 369 9.57 29.63 -1.94
CA ALA A 369 9.34 30.61 -0.87
C ALA A 369 9.05 29.94 0.49
N VAL A 370 8.28 28.85 0.48
CA VAL A 370 7.99 28.07 1.70
C VAL A 370 9.23 27.31 2.19
N LEU A 371 9.97 26.70 1.25
CA LEU A 371 11.18 25.90 1.53
C LEU A 371 12.40 26.76 1.93
N ALA A 372 12.42 28.05 1.59
CA ALA A 372 13.47 28.98 2.02
C ALA A 372 13.54 29.13 3.54
N LYS A 373 12.46 28.80 4.26
CA LYS A 373 12.45 28.74 5.72
C LYS A 373 12.80 27.32 6.19
N ARG A 374 13.39 27.21 7.39
CA ARG A 374 13.71 25.90 7.99
C ARG A 374 12.51 24.99 8.04
N LEU A 375 12.71 23.72 7.64
CA LEU A 375 11.75 22.64 7.77
C LEU A 375 11.71 22.19 9.25
N ASP A 376 10.98 22.90 10.06
CA ASP A 376 10.78 22.52 11.45
C ASP A 376 9.38 21.89 11.61
N LYS A 377 8.36 22.69 11.82
CA LYS A 377 6.98 22.24 11.94
C LYS A 377 6.28 22.27 10.59
N LEU A 378 5.98 21.09 10.05
CA LEU A 378 5.41 20.96 8.70
C LEU A 378 3.89 21.15 8.66
N ALA A 379 3.22 21.07 9.79
CA ALA A 379 1.78 21.36 9.92
C ALA A 379 1.38 22.74 9.38
N ASP A 380 2.31 23.71 9.41
CA ASP A 380 2.09 25.08 8.93
C ASP A 380 2.19 25.23 7.40
N ILE A 381 2.69 24.22 6.69
CA ILE A 381 2.95 24.32 5.25
C ILE A 381 1.74 24.79 4.44
N PRO A 382 0.52 24.25 4.64
CA PRO A 382 -0.66 24.74 3.90
C PRO A 382 -0.95 26.22 4.18
N LYS A 383 -0.78 26.66 5.42
CA LYS A 383 -0.97 28.08 5.82
C LYS A 383 0.10 28.99 5.20
N ARG A 384 1.36 28.51 5.13
CA ARG A 384 2.46 29.25 4.48
C ARG A 384 2.23 29.42 2.99
N ILE A 385 1.77 28.38 2.28
CA ILE A 385 1.38 28.48 0.86
C ILE A 385 0.24 29.49 0.68
N GLY A 386 -0.79 29.43 1.52
CA GLY A 386 -1.89 30.40 1.50
C GLY A 386 -1.40 31.84 1.72
N ALA A 387 -0.48 32.05 2.66
CA ALA A 387 0.11 33.39 2.91
C ALA A 387 0.95 33.89 1.70
N VAL A 388 1.72 32.99 1.05
CA VAL A 388 2.48 33.38 -0.16
C VAL A 388 1.51 33.77 -1.30
N ARG A 389 0.43 33.05 -1.50
CA ARG A 389 -0.61 33.40 -2.49
C ARG A 389 -1.23 34.74 -2.19
N ALA A 390 -1.70 34.93 -0.94
CA ALA A 390 -2.27 36.21 -0.53
C ALA A 390 -1.29 37.39 -0.69
N PHE A 391 0.01 37.16 -0.46
CA PHE A 391 1.04 38.17 -0.73
C PHE A 391 1.16 38.47 -2.21
N MET A 392 1.15 37.45 -3.09
CA MET A 392 1.28 37.64 -4.54
C MET A 392 0.09 38.38 -5.17
N ASP A 393 -1.07 38.37 -4.52
CA ASP A 393 -2.25 39.13 -4.93
C ASP A 393 -2.20 40.62 -4.55
N LEU A 394 -1.21 41.05 -3.77
CA LEU A 394 -1.04 42.46 -3.37
C LEU A 394 -0.46 43.27 -4.53
N PRO A 395 -0.93 44.54 -4.74
CA PRO A 395 -0.39 45.41 -5.80
C PRO A 395 1.11 45.67 -5.70
N GLU A 396 1.65 45.64 -4.46
CA GLU A 396 3.06 45.90 -4.17
C GLU A 396 3.96 44.66 -4.38
N ALA A 397 3.39 43.47 -4.52
CA ALA A 397 4.14 42.20 -4.55
C ALA A 397 5.16 42.16 -5.70
N GLU A 398 4.77 42.61 -6.88
CA GLU A 398 5.66 42.65 -8.04
C GLU A 398 6.86 43.57 -7.82
N ALA A 399 6.61 44.78 -7.33
CA ALA A 399 7.65 45.75 -7.07
C ALA A 399 8.65 45.29 -5.96
N LEU A 400 8.13 44.67 -4.89
CA LEU A 400 8.93 44.09 -3.81
C LEU A 400 9.77 42.92 -4.29
N THR A 401 9.18 42.04 -5.09
CA THR A 401 9.88 40.87 -5.64
C THR A 401 11.01 41.30 -6.58
N ALA A 402 10.77 42.29 -7.45
CA ALA A 402 11.77 42.84 -8.33
C ALA A 402 12.91 43.56 -7.58
N ALA A 403 12.58 44.31 -6.53
CA ALA A 403 13.56 44.98 -5.68
C ALA A 403 14.44 43.96 -4.93
N ASN A 404 13.83 42.92 -4.32
CA ASN A 404 14.54 41.85 -3.63
C ASN A 404 15.51 41.10 -4.54
N LYS A 405 15.08 40.79 -5.78
CA LYS A 405 15.92 40.13 -6.79
C LYS A 405 17.14 40.99 -7.14
N ARG A 406 16.97 42.32 -7.28
CA ARG A 406 18.08 43.23 -7.57
C ARG A 406 19.07 43.27 -6.43
N ILE A 407 18.60 43.39 -5.17
CA ILE A 407 19.42 43.36 -3.98
C ILE A 407 20.21 42.03 -3.87
N GLY A 408 19.56 40.89 -4.08
CA GLY A 408 20.20 39.61 -4.04
C GLY A 408 21.31 39.47 -5.10
N ASN A 409 21.07 39.93 -6.32
CA ASN A 409 22.09 39.93 -7.37
C ASN A 409 23.27 40.86 -6.99
N CYS A 410 23.01 42.06 -6.46
CA CYS A 410 24.08 42.97 -6.01
C CYS A 410 24.96 42.34 -4.92
N LEU A 411 24.35 41.64 -3.96
CA LEU A 411 25.10 40.99 -2.89
C LEU A 411 25.97 39.82 -3.40
N LEU A 412 25.50 39.05 -4.38
CA LEU A 412 26.31 38.01 -5.02
C LEU A 412 27.52 38.58 -5.75
N TYR A 413 27.34 39.67 -6.52
CA TYR A 413 28.47 40.32 -7.21
C TYR A 413 29.49 40.98 -6.23
N THR A 414 29.06 41.38 -5.05
CA THR A 414 29.97 41.97 -4.06
C THR A 414 30.71 40.95 -3.24
N SER A 415 30.18 39.72 -3.08
CA SER A 415 30.91 38.63 -2.41
C SER A 415 32.02 38.06 -3.30
N ASP A 416 31.74 37.87 -4.60
CA ASP A 416 32.76 37.39 -5.55
C ASP A 416 33.92 38.38 -5.75
N ALA A 417 33.68 39.69 -5.56
CA ALA A 417 34.71 40.72 -5.66
C ALA A 417 35.53 40.90 -4.37
N ALA A 418 35.17 40.24 -3.26
CA ALA A 418 35.91 40.28 -2.01
C ALA A 418 36.87 39.08 -1.82
N ASP A 419 36.75 38.06 -2.67
CA ASP A 419 37.58 36.86 -2.70
C ASP A 419 38.65 36.87 -3.83
N GLU A 420 38.72 37.96 -4.66
CA GLU A 420 39.85 38.32 -5.55
C GLU A 420 40.75 39.34 -4.87
#